data_d30836e26eb8a500dcc72d94d22d7758
#
_entry.id   d30836e26eb8a500dcc72d94d22d7758
#
_cell.length_a   1.000
_cell.length_b   1.000
_cell.length_c   1.000
_cell.angle_alpha   90.00
_cell.angle_beta   90.00
_cell.angle_gamma   90.00
#
_symmetry.space_group_name_H-M   'P 1'
#
loop_
_entity.id
_entity.type
_entity.pdbx_description
1 polymer ?
#
loop_
_entity_poly.entity_id
_entity_poly.type
_entity_poly.pdbx_seq_one_letter_code
_entity_poly.pdbx_strand_id
1 'polypeptide(L)'
;MIILDWRYFCRRYLFDAYGGEPLMQEKLIPFLKEIKKRGYEIKLDVTGNYLDRLKEIVDAKLVDYIAMDVKNTKGKYALTVGSESENFPVESIDACISYIRTCGIPYEFRTTIVRELHTKEDLIAMAKWLKGVDAWYLQQFQDSPNCIQEGFHSCNKQEMLEILEAVKQYVPNAEVRGIKED
;
A
#
# COMPACT_ATOMS: atom_id res chain seq x y z
N MET A 1 -6.39 5.12 -16.31
CA MET A 1 -7.56 5.94 -15.93
C MET A 1 -7.29 6.38 -14.50
N ILE A 2 -7.10 7.67 -14.28
CA ILE A 2 -6.79 8.23 -12.97
C ILE A 2 -8.12 8.55 -12.33
N ILE A 3 -8.43 7.94 -11.19
CA ILE A 3 -9.71 8.12 -10.49
C ILE A 3 -9.49 9.05 -9.29
N LEU A 4 -10.35 10.04 -9.14
CA LEU A 4 -10.36 10.99 -8.03
C LEU A 4 -11.28 10.46 -6.92
N ASP A 5 -10.75 10.14 -5.74
CA ASP A 5 -11.58 9.91 -4.54
C ASP A 5 -11.31 10.98 -3.48
N TRP A 6 -12.33 11.82 -3.23
CA TRP A 6 -12.25 13.03 -2.43
C TRP A 6 -12.82 12.90 -1.01
N ARG A 7 -13.07 11.69 -0.51
CA ARG A 7 -13.92 11.45 0.66
C ARG A 7 -13.30 11.55 2.06
N TYR A 8 -11.98 11.74 2.24
CA TYR A 8 -11.38 11.58 3.58
C TYR A 8 -10.44 12.67 4.11
N PHE A 9 -10.20 13.79 3.42
CA PHE A 9 -9.39 14.87 4.01
C PHE A 9 -10.04 16.25 3.82
N CYS A 10 -10.69 16.73 4.88
CA CYS A 10 -11.17 18.11 4.98
C CYS A 10 -9.96 19.04 5.19
N ARG A 11 -9.56 19.79 4.18
CA ARG A 11 -9.03 21.17 4.15
C ARG A 11 -8.09 21.56 3.00
N ARG A 12 -7.65 20.66 2.12
CA ARG A 12 -6.95 21.01 0.85
C ARG A 12 -7.31 19.99 -0.21
N TYR A 13 -7.33 20.42 -1.46
CA TYR A 13 -7.60 19.55 -2.60
C TYR A 13 -6.51 18.46 -2.67
N LEU A 14 -6.85 17.22 -2.37
CA LEU A 14 -5.96 16.08 -2.48
C LEU A 14 -6.17 15.42 -3.84
N PHE A 15 -5.10 15.24 -4.59
CA PHE A 15 -5.08 14.46 -5.80
C PHE A 15 -4.50 13.07 -5.48
N ASP A 16 -5.32 12.03 -5.65
CA ASP A 16 -4.91 10.63 -5.42
C ASP A 16 -4.51 9.99 -6.76
N ALA A 17 -3.22 9.70 -6.93
CA ALA A 17 -2.70 9.04 -8.11
C ALA A 17 -2.65 7.52 -7.87
N TYR A 18 -3.71 6.84 -8.29
CA TYR A 18 -3.80 5.38 -8.22
C TYR A 18 -4.33 4.78 -9.53
N GLY A 19 -4.31 3.46 -9.65
CA GLY A 19 -4.75 2.73 -10.83
C GLY A 19 -3.60 2.00 -11.50
N GLY A 20 -3.31 0.79 -11.06
CA GLY A 20 -2.12 0.04 -11.43
C GLY A 20 -0.89 0.54 -10.67
N GLU A 21 0.25 0.66 -11.34
CA GLU A 21 1.48 1.24 -10.79
C GLU A 21 1.77 2.60 -11.47
N PRO A 22 1.46 3.73 -10.77
CA PRO A 22 1.64 5.06 -11.37
C PRO A 22 3.09 5.33 -11.79
N LEU A 23 4.06 4.78 -11.05
CA LEU A 23 5.49 4.99 -11.32
C LEU A 23 5.96 4.41 -12.67
N MET A 24 5.18 3.53 -13.29
CA MET A 24 5.44 3.06 -14.67
C MET A 24 5.12 4.10 -15.75
N GLN A 25 4.31 5.10 -15.43
CA GLN A 25 3.82 6.04 -16.42
C GLN A 25 4.91 7.07 -16.77
N GLU A 26 5.35 7.09 -18.03
CA GLU A 26 6.39 8.04 -18.49
C GLU A 26 6.01 9.51 -18.26
N LYS A 27 4.72 9.84 -18.43
CA LYS A 27 4.19 11.19 -18.27
C LYS A 27 3.80 11.56 -16.85
N LEU A 28 4.08 10.71 -15.86
CA LEU A 28 3.68 10.98 -14.47
C LEU A 28 4.30 12.27 -13.95
N ILE A 29 5.61 12.46 -14.07
CA ILE A 29 6.29 13.65 -13.52
C ILE A 29 5.80 14.95 -14.14
N PRO A 30 5.69 15.11 -15.46
CA PRO A 30 5.06 16.30 -16.06
C PRO A 30 3.63 16.53 -15.56
N PHE A 31 2.86 15.48 -15.41
CA PHE A 31 1.50 15.54 -14.91
C PHE A 31 1.44 16.01 -13.44
N LEU A 32 2.24 15.43 -12.54
CA LEU A 32 2.31 15.85 -11.13
C LEU A 32 2.73 17.30 -10.99
N LYS A 33 3.69 17.78 -11.82
CA LYS A 33 4.08 19.20 -11.87
C LYS A 33 2.90 20.12 -12.19
N GLU A 34 2.05 19.71 -13.13
CA GLU A 34 0.87 20.49 -13.50
C GLU A 34 -0.18 20.53 -12.37
N ILE A 35 -0.39 19.39 -11.68
CA ILE A 35 -1.27 19.32 -10.51
C ILE A 35 -0.77 20.20 -9.37
N LYS A 36 0.55 20.16 -9.09
CA LYS A 36 1.18 21.03 -8.07
C LYS A 36 1.02 22.52 -8.39
N LYS A 37 1.17 22.93 -9.65
CA LYS A 37 0.95 24.32 -10.08
C LYS A 37 -0.47 24.80 -9.79
N ARG A 38 -1.45 23.90 -9.77
CA ARG A 38 -2.86 24.21 -9.45
C ARG A 38 -3.11 24.26 -7.94
N GLY A 39 -2.11 24.04 -7.10
CA GLY A 39 -2.20 24.13 -5.65
C GLY A 39 -2.74 22.88 -4.94
N TYR A 40 -2.77 21.72 -5.63
CA TYR A 40 -3.21 20.48 -5.01
C TYR A 40 -2.07 19.82 -4.21
N GLU A 41 -2.43 19.18 -3.11
CA GLU A 41 -1.60 18.16 -2.46
C GLU A 41 -1.76 16.85 -3.21
N ILE A 42 -0.69 16.06 -3.28
CA ILE A 42 -0.65 14.81 -4.05
C ILE A 42 -0.36 13.64 -3.12
N LYS A 43 -1.30 12.69 -3.09
CA LYS A 43 -1.07 11.35 -2.54
C LYS A 43 -0.70 10.42 -3.69
N LEU A 44 0.37 9.66 -3.51
CA LEU A 44 0.87 8.70 -4.50
C LEU A 44 0.79 7.29 -3.93
N ASP A 45 0.01 6.44 -4.60
CA ASP A 45 -0.10 5.03 -4.28
C ASP A 45 0.95 4.24 -5.08
N VAL A 46 1.76 3.41 -4.40
CA VAL A 46 2.88 2.68 -5.02
C VAL A 46 2.91 1.21 -4.59
N THR A 47 3.49 0.37 -5.43
CA THR A 47 3.69 -1.07 -5.14
C THR A 47 5.07 -1.38 -4.56
N GLY A 48 6.00 -0.42 -4.60
CA GLY A 48 7.37 -0.58 -4.09
C GLY A 48 8.41 -1.06 -5.11
N ASN A 49 8.03 -1.33 -6.35
CA ASN A 49 8.94 -1.88 -7.37
C ASN A 49 9.83 -0.82 -8.06
N TYR A 50 9.53 0.46 -7.93
CA TYR A 50 10.15 1.55 -8.71
C TYR A 50 10.78 2.61 -7.81
N LEU A 51 11.68 2.17 -6.92
CA LEU A 51 12.32 3.03 -5.90
C LEU A 51 13.01 4.26 -6.49
N ASP A 52 13.77 4.11 -7.57
CA ASP A 52 14.50 5.25 -8.15
C ASP A 52 13.54 6.30 -8.71
N ARG A 53 12.44 5.86 -9.30
CA ARG A 53 11.39 6.76 -9.78
C ARG A 53 10.67 7.46 -8.64
N LEU A 54 10.44 6.76 -7.52
CA LEU A 54 9.88 7.36 -6.31
C LEU A 54 10.82 8.42 -5.74
N LYS A 55 12.12 8.14 -5.66
CA LYS A 55 13.13 9.12 -5.22
C LYS A 55 13.11 10.39 -6.08
N GLU A 56 13.10 10.24 -7.40
CA GLU A 56 13.01 11.36 -8.34
C GLU A 56 11.81 12.28 -8.05
N ILE A 57 10.65 11.68 -7.75
CA ILE A 57 9.39 12.41 -7.46
C ILE A 57 9.47 13.12 -6.09
N VAL A 58 10.01 12.44 -5.08
CA VAL A 58 10.20 13.01 -3.73
C VAL A 58 11.20 14.17 -3.77
N ASP A 59 12.35 14.00 -4.42
CA ASP A 59 13.38 15.03 -4.55
C ASP A 59 12.87 16.26 -5.31
N ALA A 60 12.00 16.04 -6.30
CA ALA A 60 11.33 17.10 -7.04
C ALA A 60 10.17 17.76 -6.25
N LYS A 61 9.87 17.31 -5.02
CA LYS A 61 8.79 17.82 -4.15
C LYS A 61 7.41 17.75 -4.81
N LEU A 62 7.16 16.67 -5.52
CA LEU A 62 5.92 16.44 -6.29
C LEU A 62 4.90 15.56 -5.55
N VAL A 63 5.20 15.10 -4.35
CA VAL A 63 4.32 14.27 -3.53
C VAL A 63 4.27 14.79 -2.10
N ASP A 64 3.10 14.71 -1.47
CA ASP A 64 2.85 15.18 -0.11
C ASP A 64 2.49 14.03 0.83
N TYR A 65 2.08 12.89 0.28
CA TYR A 65 1.74 11.68 1.03
C TYR A 65 2.02 10.43 0.18
N ILE A 66 2.56 9.39 0.79
CA ILE A 66 2.86 8.12 0.11
C ILE A 66 2.05 7.01 0.75
N ALA A 67 1.30 6.24 -0.05
CA ALA A 67 0.68 5.00 0.37
C ALA A 67 1.33 3.84 -0.39
N MET A 68 1.90 2.88 0.34
CA MET A 68 2.53 1.71 -0.29
C MET A 68 1.81 0.43 0.09
N ASP A 69 1.48 -0.36 -0.90
CA ASP A 69 0.95 -1.69 -0.70
C ASP A 69 2.07 -2.71 -0.41
N VAL A 70 2.07 -3.27 0.79
CA VAL A 70 2.91 -4.43 1.17
C VAL A 70 2.06 -5.68 1.06
N LYS A 71 2.33 -6.50 0.06
CA LYS A 71 1.39 -7.55 -0.37
C LYS A 71 1.41 -8.81 0.49
N ASN A 72 2.59 -9.26 0.97
CA ASN A 72 2.73 -10.44 1.84
C ASN A 72 4.12 -10.43 2.51
N THR A 73 4.43 -11.52 3.23
CA THR A 73 5.79 -11.80 3.73
C THR A 73 6.80 -11.86 2.59
N LYS A 74 8.08 -11.64 2.89
CA LYS A 74 9.15 -11.74 1.90
C LYS A 74 9.13 -13.06 1.13
N GLY A 75 8.90 -14.19 1.84
CA GLY A 75 8.89 -15.52 1.23
C GLY A 75 7.66 -15.84 0.37
N LYS A 76 6.54 -15.13 0.57
CA LYS A 76 5.31 -15.33 -0.20
C LYS A 76 5.01 -14.19 -1.17
N TYR A 77 5.90 -13.19 -1.26
CA TYR A 77 5.64 -11.98 -2.04
C TYR A 77 5.44 -12.31 -3.52
N ALA A 78 6.34 -13.08 -4.12
CA ALA A 78 6.26 -13.50 -5.52
C ALA A 78 4.94 -14.20 -5.83
N LEU A 79 4.56 -15.18 -5.01
CA LEU A 79 3.29 -15.90 -5.15
C LEU A 79 2.10 -14.95 -5.10
N THR A 80 2.09 -14.01 -4.15
CA THR A 80 0.96 -13.11 -3.93
C THR A 80 0.78 -12.11 -5.07
N VAL A 81 1.87 -11.68 -5.72
CA VAL A 81 1.80 -10.77 -6.87
C VAL A 81 1.67 -11.50 -8.21
N GLY A 82 1.51 -12.82 -8.20
CA GLY A 82 1.39 -13.62 -9.42
C GLY A 82 2.66 -13.64 -10.25
N SER A 83 3.83 -13.48 -9.64
CA SER A 83 5.11 -13.58 -10.34
C SER A 83 5.48 -15.03 -10.56
N GLU A 84 5.71 -15.41 -11.83
CA GLU A 84 6.27 -16.72 -12.17
C GLU A 84 7.79 -16.81 -11.92
N SER A 85 8.43 -15.69 -11.61
CA SER A 85 9.86 -15.63 -11.34
C SER A 85 10.19 -16.14 -9.95
N GLU A 86 10.98 -17.18 -9.86
CA GLU A 86 11.57 -17.67 -8.61
C GLU A 86 12.46 -16.62 -7.93
N ASN A 87 12.94 -15.65 -8.71
CA ASN A 87 13.81 -14.56 -8.27
C ASN A 87 13.07 -13.22 -8.25
N PHE A 88 11.86 -13.16 -7.65
CA PHE A 88 11.19 -11.90 -7.44
C PHE A 88 12.06 -10.97 -6.56
N PRO A 89 12.33 -9.72 -6.98
CA PRO A 89 13.28 -8.84 -6.28
C PRO A 89 12.65 -8.24 -5.01
N VAL A 90 12.39 -9.07 -4.00
CA VAL A 90 11.79 -8.63 -2.72
C VAL A 90 12.70 -7.63 -1.98
N GLU A 91 14.00 -7.63 -2.26
CA GLU A 91 14.96 -6.65 -1.77
C GLU A 91 14.63 -5.23 -2.23
N SER A 92 14.05 -5.07 -3.43
CA SER A 92 13.56 -3.78 -3.93
C SER A 92 12.39 -3.27 -3.09
N ILE A 93 11.49 -4.16 -2.68
CA ILE A 93 10.38 -3.83 -1.78
C ILE A 93 10.91 -3.39 -0.41
N ASP A 94 11.87 -4.14 0.14
CA ASP A 94 12.50 -3.83 1.43
C ASP A 94 13.23 -2.46 1.40
N ALA A 95 13.97 -2.21 0.32
CA ALA A 95 14.62 -0.92 0.11
C ALA A 95 13.62 0.24 -0.02
N CYS A 96 12.48 0.01 -0.70
CA CYS A 96 11.43 1.01 -0.84
C CYS A 96 10.76 1.31 0.51
N ILE A 97 10.42 0.28 1.31
CA ILE A 97 9.91 0.44 2.68
C ILE A 97 10.89 1.27 3.52
N SER A 98 12.18 0.93 3.48
CA SER A 98 13.22 1.63 4.23
C SER A 98 13.34 3.10 3.81
N TYR A 99 13.28 3.38 2.52
CA TYR A 99 13.31 4.75 1.99
C TYR A 99 12.09 5.56 2.43
N ILE A 100 10.88 5.03 2.26
CA ILE A 100 9.63 5.71 2.62
C ILE A 100 9.63 6.11 4.10
N ARG A 101 10.12 5.25 4.99
CA ARG A 101 10.22 5.53 6.44
C ARG A 101 11.14 6.71 6.79
N THR A 102 12.05 7.08 5.90
CA THR A 102 13.12 8.07 6.19
C THR A 102 13.11 9.27 5.24
N CYS A 103 12.29 9.26 4.19
CA CYS A 103 12.27 10.33 3.19
C CYS A 103 11.62 11.64 3.67
N GLY A 104 11.00 11.66 4.85
CA GLY A 104 10.39 12.86 5.42
C GLY A 104 8.99 13.20 4.88
N ILE A 105 8.43 12.37 4.01
CA ILE A 105 7.06 12.51 3.53
C ILE A 105 6.14 11.67 4.42
N PRO A 106 4.99 12.19 4.87
CA PRO A 106 3.96 11.39 5.57
C PRO A 106 3.56 10.19 4.73
N TYR A 107 3.37 9.04 5.39
CA TYR A 107 3.11 7.80 4.67
C TYR A 107 2.18 6.84 5.42
N GLU A 108 1.66 5.87 4.68
CA GLU A 108 1.02 4.68 5.20
C GLU A 108 1.48 3.44 4.44
N PHE A 109 1.53 2.30 5.13
CA PHE A 109 1.57 0.98 4.49
C PHE A 109 0.18 0.35 4.53
N ARG A 110 -0.15 -0.44 3.49
CA ARG A 110 -1.44 -1.13 3.39
C ARG A 110 -1.22 -2.58 3.00
N THR A 111 -2.07 -3.46 3.51
CA THR A 111 -2.13 -4.86 3.10
C THR A 111 -3.57 -5.29 2.96
N THR A 112 -3.99 -5.69 1.76
CA THR A 112 -5.29 -6.31 1.55
C THR A 112 -5.21 -7.76 2.01
N ILE A 113 -6.01 -8.11 3.02
CA ILE A 113 -6.04 -9.44 3.61
C ILE A 113 -6.97 -10.34 2.79
N VAL A 114 -6.39 -11.35 2.18
CA VAL A 114 -7.08 -12.40 1.42
C VAL A 114 -6.88 -13.71 2.16
N ARG A 115 -7.96 -14.43 2.47
CA ARG A 115 -7.95 -15.64 3.32
C ARG A 115 -6.99 -16.70 2.80
N GLU A 116 -6.95 -16.92 1.50
CA GLU A 116 -6.15 -17.96 0.86
C GLU A 116 -4.66 -17.60 0.76
N LEU A 117 -4.32 -16.33 0.86
CA LEU A 117 -2.95 -15.82 0.70
C LEU A 117 -2.26 -15.52 2.03
N HIS A 118 -3.04 -15.20 3.09
CA HIS A 118 -2.52 -14.70 4.34
C HIS A 118 -2.98 -15.55 5.52
N THR A 119 -2.04 -16.25 6.15
CA THR A 119 -2.28 -16.85 7.46
C THR A 119 -2.02 -15.81 8.55
N LYS A 120 -2.48 -16.09 9.77
CA LYS A 120 -2.17 -15.23 10.93
C LYS A 120 -0.66 -15.12 11.18
N GLU A 121 0.07 -16.22 10.98
CA GLU A 121 1.53 -16.28 11.09
C GLU A 121 2.23 -15.41 10.06
N ASP A 122 1.71 -15.37 8.82
CA ASP A 122 2.21 -14.47 7.78
C ASP A 122 2.06 -13.00 8.21
N LEU A 123 0.90 -12.62 8.73
CA LEU A 123 0.63 -11.26 9.16
C LEU A 123 1.47 -10.86 10.37
N ILE A 124 1.73 -11.77 11.30
CA ILE A 124 2.69 -11.57 12.39
C ILE A 124 4.12 -11.40 11.85
N ALA A 125 4.52 -12.19 10.85
CA ALA A 125 5.84 -12.04 10.21
C ALA A 125 5.98 -10.70 9.49
N MET A 126 4.92 -10.25 8.79
CA MET A 126 4.86 -8.91 8.20
C MET A 126 4.92 -7.81 9.26
N ALA A 127 4.21 -7.96 10.38
CA ALA A 127 4.26 -7.01 11.48
C ALA A 127 5.68 -6.87 12.08
N LYS A 128 6.41 -7.97 12.19
CA LYS A 128 7.82 -7.94 12.60
C LYS A 128 8.70 -7.20 11.60
N TRP A 129 8.46 -7.41 10.29
CA TRP A 129 9.17 -6.72 9.22
C TRP A 129 8.86 -5.22 9.21
N LEU A 130 7.60 -4.85 9.42
CA LEU A 130 7.13 -3.45 9.46
C LEU A 130 7.25 -2.81 10.85
N LYS A 131 7.94 -3.45 11.80
CA LYS A 131 8.08 -2.89 13.16
C LYS A 131 8.60 -1.46 13.15
N GLY A 132 7.89 -0.57 13.86
CA GLY A 132 8.26 0.83 14.01
C GLY A 132 7.83 1.73 12.84
N VAL A 133 6.90 1.29 11.99
CA VAL A 133 6.23 2.17 11.01
C VAL A 133 5.14 3.01 11.69
N ASP A 134 4.87 4.19 11.13
CA ASP A 134 3.92 5.14 11.71
C ASP A 134 2.47 4.70 11.48
N ALA A 135 2.17 4.07 10.34
CA ALA A 135 0.82 3.62 9.99
C ALA A 135 0.86 2.35 9.13
N TRP A 136 0.07 1.35 9.51
CA TRP A 136 -0.18 0.15 8.71
C TRP A 136 -1.67 -0.20 8.73
N TYR A 137 -2.29 -0.23 7.55
CA TYR A 137 -3.71 -0.53 7.40
C TYR A 137 -3.93 -1.91 6.82
N LEU A 138 -4.63 -2.73 7.58
CA LEU A 138 -5.11 -4.05 7.18
C LEU A 138 -6.47 -3.87 6.52
N GLN A 139 -6.52 -4.03 5.20
CA GLN A 139 -7.75 -3.85 4.42
C GLN A 139 -8.44 -5.20 4.22
N GLN A 140 -9.71 -5.28 4.57
CA GLN A 140 -10.51 -6.47 4.27
C GLN A 140 -10.67 -6.59 2.75
N PHE A 141 -10.32 -7.76 2.19
CA PHE A 141 -10.58 -8.06 0.78
C PHE A 141 -12.08 -7.93 0.49
N GLN A 142 -12.40 -7.32 -0.64
CA GLN A 142 -13.75 -7.20 -1.13
C GLN A 142 -13.85 -7.98 -2.43
N ASP A 143 -14.60 -9.08 -2.40
CA ASP A 143 -14.92 -9.80 -3.62
C ASP A 143 -15.81 -8.93 -4.51
N SER A 144 -15.44 -8.82 -5.78
CA SER A 144 -16.16 -8.04 -6.76
C SER A 144 -16.09 -8.70 -8.13
N PRO A 145 -17.04 -8.43 -9.04
CA PRO A 145 -16.99 -8.94 -10.42
C PRO A 145 -15.74 -8.50 -11.21
N ASN A 146 -14.97 -7.55 -10.69
CA ASN A 146 -13.74 -7.06 -11.30
C ASN A 146 -12.49 -7.75 -10.76
N CYS A 147 -12.62 -8.73 -9.85
CA CYS A 147 -11.48 -9.54 -9.43
C CYS A 147 -10.94 -10.34 -10.60
N ILE A 148 -9.62 -10.23 -10.84
CA ILE A 148 -8.95 -10.90 -11.96
C ILE A 148 -8.90 -12.41 -11.75
N GLN A 149 -8.87 -12.86 -10.49
CA GLN A 149 -8.79 -14.26 -10.12
C GLN A 149 -9.96 -14.64 -9.21
N GLU A 150 -10.62 -15.74 -9.55
CA GLU A 150 -11.69 -16.33 -8.74
C GLU A 150 -11.13 -17.18 -7.58
N GLY A 151 -11.99 -17.48 -6.60
CA GLY A 151 -11.65 -18.37 -5.48
C GLY A 151 -10.96 -17.69 -4.31
N PHE A 152 -10.92 -16.35 -4.27
CA PHE A 152 -10.45 -15.59 -3.14
C PHE A 152 -11.62 -15.15 -2.26
N HIS A 153 -11.43 -15.25 -0.93
CA HIS A 153 -12.45 -14.89 0.05
C HIS A 153 -11.94 -13.88 1.07
N SER A 154 -12.86 -13.07 1.58
CA SER A 154 -12.58 -12.15 2.67
C SER A 154 -12.50 -12.91 4.01
N CYS A 155 -11.66 -12.41 4.91
CA CYS A 155 -11.79 -12.73 6.33
C CYS A 155 -13.02 -12.03 6.88
N ASN A 156 -13.75 -12.65 7.80
CA ASN A 156 -14.87 -12.00 8.48
C ASN A 156 -14.37 -10.95 9.50
N LYS A 157 -15.31 -10.18 10.08
CA LYS A 157 -14.98 -9.11 11.05
C LYS A 157 -14.20 -9.63 12.26
N GLN A 158 -14.60 -10.77 12.81
CA GLN A 158 -13.96 -11.36 13.98
C GLN A 158 -12.51 -11.77 13.67
N GLU A 159 -12.28 -12.42 12.54
CA GLU A 159 -10.95 -12.80 12.05
C GLU A 159 -10.04 -11.58 11.85
N MET A 160 -10.57 -10.50 11.25
CA MET A 160 -9.83 -9.25 11.06
C MET A 160 -9.41 -8.60 12.39
N LEU A 161 -10.28 -8.65 13.41
CA LEU A 161 -9.97 -8.13 14.74
C LEU A 161 -8.93 -8.98 15.47
N GLU A 162 -9.01 -10.31 15.36
CA GLU A 162 -8.01 -11.22 15.94
C GLU A 162 -6.62 -11.05 15.29
N ILE A 163 -6.58 -10.79 13.99
CA ILE A 163 -5.36 -10.45 13.27
C ILE A 163 -4.81 -9.12 13.79
N LEU A 164 -5.67 -8.10 13.89
CA LEU A 164 -5.28 -6.78 14.37
C LEU A 164 -4.62 -6.86 15.76
N GLU A 165 -5.24 -7.55 16.71
CA GLU A 165 -4.68 -7.75 18.05
C GLU A 165 -3.29 -8.41 18.02
N ALA A 166 -3.12 -9.41 17.14
CA ALA A 166 -1.83 -10.11 17.02
C ALA A 166 -0.73 -9.21 16.44
N VAL A 167 -1.04 -8.38 15.45
CA VAL A 167 -0.03 -7.52 14.79
C VAL A 167 0.29 -6.26 15.61
N LYS A 168 -0.63 -5.76 16.42
CA LYS A 168 -0.43 -4.58 17.28
C LYS A 168 0.70 -4.74 18.30
N GLN A 169 1.08 -5.96 18.63
CA GLN A 169 2.25 -6.24 19.47
C GLN A 169 3.56 -5.73 18.83
N TYR A 170 3.61 -5.59 17.50
CA TYR A 170 4.79 -5.15 16.74
C TYR A 170 4.59 -3.78 16.09
N VAL A 171 3.35 -3.47 15.65
CA VAL A 171 2.95 -2.21 15.03
C VAL A 171 1.73 -1.68 15.80
N PRO A 172 1.93 -0.95 16.91
CA PRO A 172 0.84 -0.48 17.78
C PRO A 172 -0.20 0.39 17.06
N ASN A 173 0.21 1.12 16.03
CA ASN A 173 -0.64 2.01 15.23
C ASN A 173 -1.29 1.28 14.02
N ALA A 174 -1.26 -0.07 14.00
CA ALA A 174 -2.00 -0.81 12.98
C ALA A 174 -3.51 -0.63 13.18
N GLU A 175 -4.23 -0.51 12.08
CA GLU A 175 -5.69 -0.37 12.05
C GLU A 175 -6.29 -1.26 10.95
N VAL A 176 -7.56 -1.61 11.10
CA VAL A 176 -8.33 -2.28 10.04
C VAL A 176 -9.18 -1.28 9.28
N ARG A 177 -9.33 -1.51 7.97
CA ARG A 177 -10.17 -0.69 7.07
C ARG A 177 -11.08 -1.59 6.23
N GLY A 178 -12.24 -1.05 5.84
CA GLY A 178 -13.14 -1.70 4.89
C GLY A 178 -13.89 -2.92 5.45
N ILE A 179 -14.03 -3.04 6.78
CA ILE A 179 -14.85 -4.10 7.37
C ILE A 179 -16.30 -3.87 6.96
N LYS A 180 -16.91 -4.87 6.33
CA LYS A 180 -18.37 -4.88 6.13
C LYS A 180 -19.05 -5.16 7.46
N GLU A 181 -20.06 -4.37 7.76
CA GLU A 181 -21.02 -4.73 8.80
C GLU A 181 -21.88 -5.88 8.24
N ASP A 182 -21.99 -6.96 9.01
CA ASP A 182 -22.82 -8.15 8.67
C ASP A 182 -24.29 -7.77 8.66
#